data_ac9fd11a3859d25deaf5aab78d80944b
#
_entry.id   ac9fd11a3859d25deaf5aab78d80944b
#
_cell.length_a   1.000
_cell.length_b   1.000
_cell.length_c   1.000
_cell.angle_alpha   90.00
_cell.angle_beta   90.00
_cell.angle_gamma   90.00
#
_symmetry.space_group_name_H-M   'P 1'
#
loop_
_entity.id
_entity.type
_entity.pdbx_description
1 polymer ?
#
loop_
_entity_poly.entity_id
_entity_poly.type
_entity_poly.pdbx_seq_one_letter_code
_entity_poly.pdbx_strand_id
1 'polypeptide(L)'
;MEFPVFSVLRCGRFHRGDHSTLRLMDPTDELGSHAGSYELEFYYADCPGGLTVDGVHFPARRGFFTCCKPGQHRKMVLPYKCLFFNIATKDPALREALDKLPSYGPMGETEQILALCKTIAGETDRDSLHGKLLTQGCIATVLSILFRNTYTIADVSDHKVHRHQAALLAANDYLREHLQENVDLTKLARDSGLHPTYFHKLFTAAFRKTPAQQLMTHRIHAALSLLMTDDLPISEISNRCGFSTPNYFCYKFREETGKSPTQYRKESRKRK
;
A
#
# COMPACT_ATOMS: atom_id res chain seq x y z
N MET A 1 -11.28 27.35 -17.42
CA MET A 1 -10.58 26.15 -16.93
C MET A 1 -11.66 25.12 -16.67
N GLU A 2 -11.75 24.10 -17.52
CA GLU A 2 -12.72 23.02 -17.33
C GLU A 2 -12.17 22.02 -16.32
N PHE A 3 -13.00 21.60 -15.37
CA PHE A 3 -12.61 20.55 -14.41
C PHE A 3 -12.80 19.19 -15.07
N PRO A 4 -11.88 18.23 -14.87
CA PRO A 4 -12.04 16.88 -15.38
C PRO A 4 -13.30 16.25 -14.80
N VAL A 5 -14.13 15.70 -15.67
CA VAL A 5 -15.42 15.11 -15.28
C VAL A 5 -15.28 13.61 -15.13
N PHE A 6 -15.64 13.08 -13.97
CA PHE A 6 -15.74 11.65 -13.74
C PHE A 6 -17.02 11.31 -12.96
N SER A 7 -17.48 10.09 -13.15
CA SER A 7 -18.59 9.51 -12.39
C SER A 7 -18.06 8.51 -11.37
N VAL A 8 -18.56 8.60 -10.14
CA VAL A 8 -18.25 7.60 -9.10
C VAL A 8 -19.30 6.50 -9.19
N LEU A 9 -18.88 5.29 -9.51
CA LEU A 9 -19.77 4.15 -9.68
C LEU A 9 -19.97 3.41 -8.35
N ARG A 10 -18.92 3.22 -7.58
CA ARG A 10 -18.92 2.54 -6.28
C ARG A 10 -17.81 3.09 -5.42
N CYS A 11 -18.03 3.10 -4.11
CA CYS A 11 -17.00 3.41 -3.13
C CYS A 11 -17.34 2.77 -1.79
N GLY A 12 -16.35 2.47 -0.96
CA GLY A 12 -16.63 1.87 0.33
C GLY A 12 -15.40 1.29 1.02
N ARG A 13 -15.70 0.47 2.01
CA ARG A 13 -14.70 -0.32 2.75
C ARG A 13 -14.91 -1.79 2.45
N PHE A 14 -13.84 -2.47 2.11
CA PHE A 14 -13.80 -3.92 2.00
C PHE A 14 -13.01 -4.50 3.18
N HIS A 15 -13.62 -5.46 3.86
CA HIS A 15 -13.01 -6.15 4.99
C HIS A 15 -13.50 -7.60 4.97
N ARG A 16 -12.68 -8.53 4.50
CA ARG A 16 -12.94 -9.97 4.63
C ARG A 16 -11.68 -10.65 5.16
N GLY A 17 -11.85 -11.48 6.18
CA GLY A 17 -10.71 -12.17 6.77
C GLY A 17 -10.87 -12.81 8.12
N ASP A 18 -12.08 -12.89 8.68
CA ASP A 18 -12.36 -13.84 9.75
C ASP A 18 -12.91 -15.14 9.16
N HIS A 19 -12.40 -16.27 9.64
CA HIS A 19 -12.79 -17.62 9.22
C HIS A 19 -14.29 -17.93 9.33
N SER A 20 -15.07 -17.03 9.95
CA SER A 20 -16.51 -17.20 10.16
C SER A 20 -17.39 -16.75 8.98
N THR A 21 -16.85 -16.10 7.95
CA THR A 21 -17.63 -15.58 6.82
C THR A 21 -17.27 -16.21 5.46
N LEU A 22 -16.72 -17.42 5.48
CA LEU A 22 -16.32 -18.19 4.30
C LEU A 22 -17.49 -18.72 3.44
N ARG A 23 -18.73 -18.24 3.62
CA ARG A 23 -19.89 -18.91 3.03
C ARG A 23 -20.54 -18.25 1.81
N LEU A 24 -20.05 -17.20 1.19
CA LEU A 24 -20.82 -16.59 0.09
C LEU A 24 -20.05 -16.00 -1.09
N MET A 25 -18.76 -16.28 -1.27
CA MET A 25 -18.12 -16.04 -2.57
C MET A 25 -17.18 -17.20 -2.85
N ASP A 26 -17.45 -17.92 -3.93
CA ASP A 26 -16.54 -18.87 -4.52
C ASP A 26 -15.18 -18.18 -4.71
N PRO A 27 -14.05 -18.75 -4.26
CA PRO A 27 -12.72 -18.20 -4.53
C PRO A 27 -12.43 -18.09 -6.05
N THR A 28 -13.32 -18.60 -6.89
CA THR A 28 -13.29 -18.54 -8.36
C THR A 28 -14.12 -17.39 -8.93
N ASP A 29 -14.80 -16.56 -8.15
CA ASP A 29 -15.48 -15.38 -8.68
C ASP A 29 -14.45 -14.40 -9.24
N GLU A 30 -14.10 -14.61 -10.49
CA GLU A 30 -13.43 -13.66 -11.37
C GLU A 30 -14.43 -12.51 -11.61
N LEU A 31 -14.44 -11.54 -10.69
CA LEU A 31 -15.10 -10.28 -10.94
C LEU A 31 -14.28 -9.56 -11.99
N GLY A 32 -14.67 -9.75 -13.25
CA GLY A 32 -14.16 -8.92 -14.33
C GLY A 32 -14.29 -7.45 -13.95
N SER A 33 -13.30 -6.62 -14.28
CA SER A 33 -13.44 -5.17 -14.12
C SER A 33 -14.74 -4.74 -14.80
N HIS A 34 -15.53 -3.88 -14.14
CA HIS A 34 -16.69 -3.30 -14.82
C HIS A 34 -16.20 -2.63 -16.10
N ALA A 35 -16.71 -3.09 -17.25
CA ALA A 35 -16.30 -2.60 -18.56
C ALA A 35 -16.33 -1.05 -18.55
N GLY A 36 -15.18 -0.42 -18.77
CA GLY A 36 -15.06 1.03 -18.85
C GLY A 36 -14.79 1.78 -17.55
N SER A 37 -14.54 1.13 -16.41
CA SER A 37 -14.21 1.80 -15.13
C SER A 37 -12.78 1.50 -14.65
N TYR A 38 -12.22 2.46 -13.91
CA TYR A 38 -11.01 2.28 -13.12
C TYR A 38 -11.40 1.94 -11.70
N GLU A 39 -10.75 0.95 -11.12
CA GLU A 39 -10.94 0.57 -9.73
C GLU A 39 -9.65 0.78 -8.96
N LEU A 40 -9.72 1.63 -7.93
CA LEU A 40 -8.61 1.92 -7.04
C LEU A 40 -8.91 1.35 -5.65
N GLU A 41 -7.98 0.56 -5.13
CA GLU A 41 -8.02 0.03 -3.78
C GLU A 41 -6.84 0.53 -2.96
N PHE A 42 -7.10 0.95 -1.73
CA PHE A 42 -6.14 1.56 -0.81
C PHE A 42 -6.02 0.71 0.44
N TYR A 43 -4.86 0.08 0.64
CA TYR A 43 -4.66 -0.84 1.74
C TYR A 43 -4.33 -0.10 3.04
N TYR A 44 -5.18 -0.24 4.06
CA TYR A 44 -5.01 0.40 5.36
C TYR A 44 -4.41 -0.52 6.43
N ALA A 45 -4.15 -1.78 6.09
CA ALA A 45 -3.50 -2.78 6.93
C ALA A 45 -2.68 -3.74 6.07
N ASP A 46 -1.63 -4.31 6.65
CA ASP A 46 -0.92 -5.43 6.07
C ASP A 46 -1.77 -6.69 6.20
N CYS A 47 -1.95 -7.42 5.12
CA CYS A 47 -2.71 -8.67 5.09
C CYS A 47 -1.98 -9.69 4.22
N PRO A 48 -2.14 -11.01 4.52
CA PRO A 48 -1.49 -12.06 3.74
C PRO A 48 -2.07 -12.22 2.32
N GLY A 49 -3.26 -11.71 2.08
CA GLY A 49 -3.90 -11.68 0.77
C GLY A 49 -3.60 -10.40 -0.01
N GLY A 50 -4.43 -10.13 -1.01
CA GLY A 50 -4.31 -8.96 -1.88
C GLY A 50 -5.11 -9.11 -3.17
N LEU A 51 -4.66 -8.45 -4.22
CA LEU A 51 -5.30 -8.46 -5.53
C LEU A 51 -4.37 -9.07 -6.58
N THR A 52 -4.90 -9.90 -7.45
CA THR A 52 -4.23 -10.34 -8.67
C THR A 52 -4.84 -9.60 -9.85
N VAL A 53 -4.02 -8.95 -10.68
CA VAL A 53 -4.45 -8.25 -11.90
C VAL A 53 -3.68 -8.85 -13.07
N ASP A 54 -4.40 -9.35 -14.07
CA ASP A 54 -3.85 -10.02 -15.25
C ASP A 54 -2.81 -11.12 -14.90
N GLY A 55 -3.09 -11.89 -13.84
CA GLY A 55 -2.23 -12.98 -13.38
C GLY A 55 -1.08 -12.54 -12.45
N VAL A 56 -0.83 -11.24 -12.28
CA VAL A 56 0.21 -10.72 -11.38
C VAL A 56 -0.38 -10.43 -9.99
N HIS A 57 0.15 -11.08 -8.96
CA HIS A 57 -0.30 -10.88 -7.58
C HIS A 57 0.34 -9.65 -6.92
N PHE A 58 -0.50 -8.80 -6.33
CA PHE A 58 -0.12 -7.62 -5.55
C PHE A 58 -0.58 -7.79 -4.10
N PRO A 59 0.36 -7.86 -3.15
CA PRO A 59 0.01 -8.07 -1.74
C PRO A 59 -0.66 -6.84 -1.13
N ALA A 60 -1.65 -7.05 -0.25
CA ALA A 60 -2.29 -5.99 0.49
C ALA A 60 -1.36 -5.45 1.57
N ARG A 61 -0.71 -4.33 1.31
CA ARG A 61 0.21 -3.64 2.22
C ARG A 61 -0.30 -2.28 2.60
N ARG A 62 -0.26 -1.97 3.90
CA ARG A 62 -0.56 -0.61 4.35
C ARG A 62 0.31 0.42 3.63
N GLY A 63 -0.31 1.47 3.14
CA GLY A 63 0.36 2.55 2.40
C GLY A 63 0.58 2.28 0.92
N PHE A 64 0.06 1.16 0.40
CA PHE A 64 0.04 0.85 -1.02
C PHE A 64 -1.38 0.92 -1.58
N PHE A 65 -1.47 1.13 -2.88
CA PHE A 65 -2.72 1.07 -3.62
C PHE A 65 -2.59 0.12 -4.81
N THR A 66 -3.73 -0.38 -5.29
CA THR A 66 -3.84 -0.99 -6.62
C THR A 66 -4.74 -0.14 -7.50
N CYS A 67 -4.42 -0.10 -8.79
CA CYS A 67 -5.25 0.49 -9.83
C CYS A 67 -5.51 -0.56 -10.91
N CYS A 68 -6.74 -1.08 -10.96
CA CYS A 68 -7.20 -1.94 -12.02
C CYS A 68 -7.85 -1.08 -13.10
N LYS A 69 -7.37 -1.21 -14.34
CA LYS A 69 -7.80 -0.42 -15.49
C LYS A 69 -8.93 -1.10 -16.24
N PRO A 70 -9.70 -0.36 -17.06
CA PRO A 70 -10.72 -0.96 -17.91
C PRO A 70 -10.17 -2.12 -18.76
N GLY A 71 -10.87 -3.25 -18.76
CA GLY A 71 -10.48 -4.44 -19.51
C GLY A 71 -9.50 -5.39 -18.84
N GLN A 72 -8.91 -5.02 -17.70
CA GLN A 72 -8.04 -5.92 -16.95
C GLN A 72 -8.85 -6.94 -16.13
N HIS A 73 -8.35 -8.16 -16.05
CA HIS A 73 -8.92 -9.21 -15.20
C HIS A 73 -8.35 -9.10 -13.78
N ARG A 74 -9.23 -9.14 -12.79
CA ARG A 74 -8.83 -9.11 -11.39
C ARG A 74 -9.37 -10.30 -10.61
N LYS A 75 -8.57 -10.79 -9.66
CA LYS A 75 -8.93 -11.84 -8.71
C LYS A 75 -8.53 -11.45 -7.32
N MET A 76 -9.46 -11.56 -6.38
CA MET A 76 -9.18 -11.31 -4.96
C MET A 76 -8.51 -12.52 -4.32
N VAL A 77 -7.46 -12.28 -3.54
CA VAL A 77 -6.79 -13.29 -2.70
C VAL A 77 -7.03 -12.91 -1.25
N LEU A 78 -7.91 -13.63 -0.58
CA LEU A 78 -8.30 -13.35 0.81
C LEU A 78 -7.29 -13.95 1.81
N PRO A 79 -7.16 -13.39 3.03
CA PRO A 79 -7.85 -12.21 3.54
C PRO A 79 -7.14 -10.90 3.20
N TYR A 80 -7.89 -9.82 2.91
CA TYR A 80 -7.34 -8.48 2.86
C TYR A 80 -8.36 -7.39 3.21
N LYS A 81 -7.85 -6.17 3.43
CA LYS A 81 -8.63 -5.03 3.89
C LYS A 81 -8.26 -3.79 3.07
N CYS A 82 -9.23 -3.19 2.42
CA CYS A 82 -9.01 -1.96 1.66
C CYS A 82 -10.17 -0.97 1.80
N LEU A 83 -9.89 0.28 1.46
CA LEU A 83 -10.87 1.28 1.08
C LEU A 83 -10.80 1.37 -0.44
N PHE A 84 -11.93 1.51 -1.12
CA PHE A 84 -11.95 1.49 -2.58
C PHE A 84 -12.92 2.49 -3.17
N PHE A 85 -12.66 2.89 -4.41
CA PHE A 85 -13.63 3.54 -5.28
C PHE A 85 -13.43 3.14 -6.74
N ASN A 86 -14.55 3.06 -7.45
CA ASN A 86 -14.58 2.82 -8.89
C ASN A 86 -15.06 4.10 -9.57
N ILE A 87 -14.32 4.54 -10.57
CA ILE A 87 -14.63 5.75 -11.34
C ILE A 87 -14.66 5.45 -12.83
N ALA A 88 -15.54 6.16 -13.53
CA ALA A 88 -15.57 6.18 -14.98
C ALA A 88 -15.41 7.60 -15.48
N THR A 89 -14.67 7.81 -16.57
CA THR A 89 -14.48 9.10 -17.18
C THR A 89 -14.49 9.00 -18.70
N LYS A 90 -15.03 10.05 -19.35
CA LYS A 90 -14.91 10.29 -20.79
C LYS A 90 -13.86 11.37 -21.10
N ASP A 91 -13.34 12.04 -20.06
CA ASP A 91 -12.30 13.06 -20.21
C ASP A 91 -10.99 12.41 -20.67
N PRO A 92 -10.45 12.78 -21.86
CA PRO A 92 -9.25 12.14 -22.39
C PRO A 92 -8.00 12.38 -21.53
N ALA A 93 -7.86 13.59 -20.95
CA ALA A 93 -6.69 13.94 -20.13
C ALA A 93 -6.70 13.17 -18.82
N LEU A 94 -7.88 13.04 -18.17
CA LEU A 94 -8.01 12.25 -16.96
C LEU A 94 -7.80 10.75 -17.23
N ARG A 95 -8.29 10.25 -18.37
CA ARG A 95 -8.05 8.86 -18.79
C ARG A 95 -6.56 8.60 -18.98
N GLU A 96 -5.86 9.46 -19.71
CA GLU A 96 -4.42 9.34 -19.92
C GLU A 96 -3.65 9.34 -18.58
N ALA A 97 -4.04 10.22 -17.65
CA ALA A 97 -3.44 10.28 -16.33
C ALA A 97 -3.68 9.00 -15.51
N LEU A 98 -4.89 8.44 -15.54
CA LEU A 98 -5.24 7.18 -14.87
C LEU A 98 -4.52 5.98 -15.50
N ASP A 99 -4.38 5.95 -16.83
CA ASP A 99 -3.65 4.89 -17.54
C ASP A 99 -2.17 4.87 -17.21
N LYS A 100 -1.59 6.03 -16.85
CA LYS A 100 -0.20 6.16 -16.38
C LYS A 100 -0.01 5.74 -14.92
N LEU A 101 -1.06 5.60 -14.11
CA LEU A 101 -0.90 5.05 -12.77
C LEU A 101 -0.38 3.61 -12.83
N PRO A 102 0.55 3.23 -11.95
CA PRO A 102 0.96 1.82 -11.86
C PRO A 102 -0.20 0.96 -11.36
N SER A 103 -0.24 -0.30 -11.77
CA SER A 103 -1.25 -1.26 -11.26
C SER A 103 -1.08 -1.51 -9.75
N TYR A 104 0.11 -1.27 -9.21
CA TYR A 104 0.41 -1.35 -7.78
C TYR A 104 1.54 -0.37 -7.43
N GLY A 105 1.36 0.40 -6.37
CA GLY A 105 2.37 1.37 -5.95
C GLY A 105 2.13 1.97 -4.57
N PRO A 106 3.13 2.70 -4.04
CA PRO A 106 2.98 3.40 -2.78
C PRO A 106 2.03 4.61 -2.95
N MET A 107 1.20 4.87 -1.93
CA MET A 107 0.30 6.02 -1.91
C MET A 107 1.06 7.35 -1.80
N GLY A 108 2.26 7.35 -1.20
CA GLY A 108 3.00 8.56 -0.83
C GLY A 108 2.45 9.16 0.46
N GLU A 109 1.43 9.98 0.39
CA GLU A 109 0.78 10.62 1.54
C GLU A 109 -0.29 9.71 2.17
N THR A 110 0.16 8.59 2.73
CA THR A 110 -0.69 7.48 3.19
C THR A 110 -1.80 7.93 4.15
N GLU A 111 -1.48 8.69 5.18
CA GLU A 111 -2.47 9.07 6.20
C GLU A 111 -3.53 10.01 5.63
N GLN A 112 -3.15 10.93 4.76
CA GLN A 112 -4.08 11.85 4.12
C GLN A 112 -5.03 11.11 3.16
N ILE A 113 -4.48 10.23 2.31
CA ILE A 113 -5.30 9.41 1.40
C ILE A 113 -6.26 8.52 2.17
N LEU A 114 -5.79 7.82 3.21
CA LEU A 114 -6.64 6.96 4.02
C LEU A 114 -7.72 7.75 4.79
N ALA A 115 -7.43 8.96 5.25
CA ALA A 115 -8.42 9.84 5.88
C ALA A 115 -9.53 10.22 4.89
N LEU A 116 -9.17 10.68 3.69
CA LEU A 116 -10.13 11.01 2.63
C LEU A 116 -10.99 9.80 2.23
N CYS A 117 -10.38 8.64 2.03
CA CYS A 117 -11.10 7.41 1.71
C CYS A 117 -12.04 6.96 2.84
N LYS A 118 -11.67 7.17 4.11
CA LYS A 118 -12.55 6.89 5.25
C LYS A 118 -13.74 7.83 5.28
N THR A 119 -13.55 9.11 4.97
CA THR A 119 -14.63 10.10 4.86
C THR A 119 -15.63 9.66 3.80
N ILE A 120 -15.17 9.27 2.60
CA ILE A 120 -16.03 8.74 1.53
C ILE A 120 -16.78 7.47 1.99
N ALA A 121 -16.07 6.54 2.64
CA ALA A 121 -16.68 5.28 3.08
C ALA A 121 -17.70 5.46 4.22
N GLY A 122 -17.57 6.53 5.01
CA GLY A 122 -18.46 6.87 6.11
C GLY A 122 -19.68 7.70 5.70
N GLU A 123 -19.70 8.24 4.47
CA GLU A 123 -20.84 9.03 3.97
C GLU A 123 -22.07 8.15 3.75
N THR A 124 -23.14 8.47 4.45
CA THR A 124 -24.40 7.70 4.44
C THR A 124 -25.41 8.25 3.44
N ASP A 125 -25.40 9.56 3.20
CA ASP A 125 -26.32 10.24 2.28
C ASP A 125 -25.60 10.66 0.98
N ARG A 126 -25.15 9.65 0.23
CA ARG A 126 -24.36 9.84 -1.00
C ARG A 126 -25.14 10.45 -2.15
N ASP A 127 -26.45 10.33 -2.14
CA ASP A 127 -27.31 10.83 -3.21
C ASP A 127 -27.67 12.31 -3.06
N SER A 128 -27.53 12.87 -1.87
CA SER A 128 -27.69 14.30 -1.63
C SER A 128 -26.63 15.12 -2.38
N LEU A 129 -26.92 16.39 -2.60
CA LEU A 129 -25.95 17.32 -3.18
C LEU A 129 -24.67 17.39 -2.34
N HIS A 130 -24.82 17.42 -1.01
CA HIS A 130 -23.69 17.42 -0.08
C HIS A 130 -22.82 16.16 -0.24
N GLY A 131 -23.43 14.97 -0.19
CA GLY A 131 -22.71 13.70 -0.31
C GLY A 131 -22.02 13.54 -1.66
N LYS A 132 -22.63 13.97 -2.74
CA LYS A 132 -22.02 13.99 -4.08
C LYS A 132 -20.82 14.91 -4.14
N LEU A 133 -20.94 16.15 -3.66
CA LEU A 133 -19.83 17.12 -3.64
C LEU A 133 -18.68 16.64 -2.76
N LEU A 134 -18.99 16.12 -1.56
CA LEU A 134 -18.00 15.56 -0.64
C LEU A 134 -17.23 14.40 -1.29
N THR A 135 -17.95 13.44 -1.86
CA THR A 135 -17.36 12.27 -2.49
C THR A 135 -16.48 12.65 -3.69
N GLN A 136 -16.99 13.51 -4.57
CA GLN A 136 -16.19 13.98 -5.73
C GLN A 136 -14.97 14.78 -5.30
N GLY A 137 -15.11 15.68 -4.33
CA GLY A 137 -13.99 16.47 -3.81
C GLY A 137 -12.88 15.62 -3.18
N CYS A 138 -13.28 14.65 -2.35
CA CYS A 138 -12.33 13.72 -1.75
C CYS A 138 -11.61 12.88 -2.79
N ILE A 139 -12.33 12.30 -3.77
CA ILE A 139 -11.73 11.49 -4.84
C ILE A 139 -10.81 12.36 -5.72
N ALA A 140 -11.22 13.55 -6.11
CA ALA A 140 -10.38 14.47 -6.87
C ALA A 140 -9.08 14.79 -6.13
N THR A 141 -9.13 15.00 -4.81
CA THR A 141 -7.95 15.23 -3.98
C THR A 141 -7.04 14.00 -3.93
N VAL A 142 -7.60 12.80 -3.74
CA VAL A 142 -6.83 11.55 -3.77
C VAL A 142 -6.13 11.37 -5.11
N LEU A 143 -6.84 11.55 -6.23
CA LEU A 143 -6.26 11.46 -7.58
C LEU A 143 -5.15 12.49 -7.78
N SER A 144 -5.34 13.75 -7.34
CA SER A 144 -4.33 14.81 -7.41
C SER A 144 -3.05 14.41 -6.66
N ILE A 145 -3.18 13.82 -5.46
CA ILE A 145 -2.03 13.33 -4.69
C ILE A 145 -1.33 12.18 -5.44
N LEU A 146 -2.08 11.20 -5.94
CA LEU A 146 -1.51 10.08 -6.68
C LEU A 146 -0.80 10.55 -7.96
N PHE A 147 -1.43 11.42 -8.73
CA PHE A 147 -0.83 11.98 -9.95
C PHE A 147 0.43 12.76 -9.65
N ARG A 148 0.41 13.68 -8.66
CA ARG A 148 1.60 14.41 -8.24
C ARG A 148 2.74 13.48 -7.87
N ASN A 149 2.45 12.44 -7.10
CA ASN A 149 3.45 11.46 -6.70
C ASN A 149 3.96 10.64 -7.89
N THR A 150 3.09 10.32 -8.85
CA THR A 150 3.45 9.62 -10.09
C THR A 150 4.26 10.52 -11.02
N TYR A 151 3.83 11.77 -11.24
CA TYR A 151 4.54 12.72 -12.11
C TYR A 151 5.89 13.18 -11.55
N THR A 152 6.05 13.28 -10.22
CA THR A 152 7.36 13.56 -9.61
C THR A 152 8.33 12.38 -9.82
N ILE A 153 7.81 11.16 -10.04
CA ILE A 153 8.57 9.97 -10.44
C ILE A 153 8.86 10.00 -11.95
N ALA A 154 7.96 10.56 -12.76
CA ALA A 154 8.05 10.59 -14.23
C ALA A 154 9.22 11.45 -14.75
N ASP A 155 9.61 12.52 -14.04
CA ASP A 155 10.82 13.28 -14.37
C ASP A 155 12.13 12.47 -14.23
N VAL A 156 12.06 11.28 -13.60
CA VAL A 156 13.18 10.35 -13.52
C VAL A 156 12.77 8.99 -14.12
N SER A 157 12.53 8.98 -15.46
CA SER A 157 12.48 7.74 -16.26
C SER A 157 11.36 6.75 -15.95
N ASP A 158 10.12 7.11 -16.25
CA ASP A 158 8.90 6.28 -16.07
C ASP A 158 9.03 4.87 -16.69
N HIS A 159 9.57 4.76 -17.90
CA HIS A 159 9.84 3.47 -18.56
C HIS A 159 10.82 2.56 -17.79
N LYS A 160 11.73 3.13 -16.99
CA LYS A 160 12.76 2.35 -16.29
C LYS A 160 12.26 1.77 -14.97
N VAL A 161 11.42 2.51 -14.23
CA VAL A 161 10.79 1.98 -13.00
C VAL A 161 9.80 0.88 -13.35
N HIS A 162 8.93 1.08 -14.36
CA HIS A 162 7.99 0.05 -14.81
C HIS A 162 8.70 -1.20 -15.33
N ARG A 163 9.77 -1.06 -16.09
CA ARG A 163 10.57 -2.20 -16.59
C ARG A 163 11.11 -3.06 -15.45
N HIS A 164 11.47 -2.45 -14.33
CA HIS A 164 12.07 -3.13 -13.18
C HIS A 164 11.12 -3.30 -11.99
N GLN A 165 9.85 -2.96 -12.15
CA GLN A 165 8.86 -2.95 -11.05
C GLN A 165 8.77 -4.31 -10.36
N ALA A 166 8.68 -5.40 -11.12
CA ALA A 166 8.63 -6.75 -10.54
C ALA A 166 9.88 -7.08 -9.71
N ALA A 167 11.08 -6.71 -10.21
CA ALA A 167 12.33 -6.92 -9.51
C ALA A 167 12.44 -6.06 -8.24
N LEU A 168 11.97 -4.81 -8.29
CA LEU A 168 11.96 -3.92 -7.12
C LEU A 168 10.95 -4.39 -6.06
N LEU A 169 9.80 -4.91 -6.46
CA LEU A 169 8.83 -5.52 -5.55
C LEU A 169 9.39 -6.79 -4.91
N ALA A 170 9.99 -7.68 -5.70
CA ALA A 170 10.63 -8.88 -5.19
C ALA A 170 11.76 -8.56 -4.20
N ALA A 171 12.58 -7.54 -4.50
CA ALA A 171 13.60 -7.06 -3.59
C ALA A 171 13.03 -6.52 -2.28
N ASN A 172 11.93 -5.77 -2.33
CA ASN A 172 11.25 -5.29 -1.13
C ASN A 172 10.61 -6.43 -0.32
N ASP A 173 10.09 -7.47 -0.98
CA ASP A 173 9.60 -8.68 -0.31
C ASP A 173 10.72 -9.45 0.36
N TYR A 174 11.86 -9.59 -0.31
CA TYR A 174 13.05 -10.18 0.27
C TYR A 174 13.48 -9.46 1.56
N LEU A 175 13.52 -8.12 1.54
CA LEU A 175 13.84 -7.33 2.75
C LEU A 175 12.87 -7.60 3.91
N ARG A 176 11.60 -7.84 3.61
CA ARG A 176 10.57 -8.14 4.62
C ARG A 176 10.69 -9.55 5.19
N GLU A 177 11.08 -10.52 4.37
CA GLU A 177 11.19 -11.92 4.77
C GLU A 177 12.49 -12.23 5.52
N HIS A 178 13.54 -11.41 5.29
CA HIS A 178 14.88 -11.61 5.85
C HIS A 178 15.26 -10.55 6.89
N LEU A 179 14.32 -10.21 7.79
CA LEU A 179 14.51 -9.14 8.78
C LEU A 179 15.68 -9.38 9.73
N GLN A 180 15.92 -10.63 10.10
CA GLN A 180 16.97 -11.02 11.06
C GLN A 180 18.36 -11.04 10.45
N GLU A 181 18.44 -11.08 9.14
CA GLU A 181 19.70 -11.20 8.42
C GLU A 181 20.42 -9.86 8.26
N ASN A 182 21.72 -9.92 8.15
CA ASN A 182 22.52 -8.79 7.67
C ASN A 182 22.43 -8.76 6.13
N VAL A 183 21.36 -8.13 5.61
CA VAL A 183 21.09 -8.10 4.18
C VAL A 183 22.19 -7.34 3.44
N ASP A 184 22.93 -8.03 2.56
CA ASP A 184 23.83 -7.39 1.61
C ASP A 184 23.01 -6.73 0.48
N LEU A 185 22.84 -5.43 0.61
CA LEU A 185 22.08 -4.62 -0.36
C LEU A 185 22.76 -4.60 -1.75
N THR A 186 24.08 -4.82 -1.81
CA THR A 186 24.80 -4.91 -3.09
C THR A 186 24.48 -6.22 -3.80
N LYS A 187 24.42 -7.32 -3.04
CA LYS A 187 23.98 -8.61 -3.55
C LYS A 187 22.51 -8.54 -3.99
N LEU A 188 21.62 -7.98 -3.16
CA LEU A 188 20.20 -7.81 -3.49
C LEU A 188 19.99 -7.04 -4.80
N ALA A 189 20.78 -6.00 -5.04
CA ALA A 189 20.75 -5.26 -6.30
C ALA A 189 21.14 -6.14 -7.49
N ARG A 190 22.22 -6.92 -7.37
CA ARG A 190 22.69 -7.85 -8.41
C ARG A 190 21.67 -8.95 -8.69
N ASP A 191 21.08 -9.53 -7.64
CA ASP A 191 20.04 -10.55 -7.76
C ASP A 191 18.77 -10.00 -8.42
N SER A 192 18.53 -8.69 -8.30
CA SER A 192 17.50 -7.95 -9.04
C SER A 192 17.87 -7.63 -10.50
N GLY A 193 19.04 -8.10 -10.99
CA GLY A 193 19.54 -7.81 -12.34
C GLY A 193 20.00 -6.36 -12.54
N LEU A 194 20.34 -5.63 -11.48
CA LEU A 194 20.64 -4.21 -11.54
C LEU A 194 22.02 -3.89 -10.93
N HIS A 195 22.67 -2.87 -11.50
CA HIS A 195 23.85 -2.30 -10.85
C HIS A 195 23.45 -1.63 -9.51
N PRO A 196 24.22 -1.78 -8.41
CA PRO A 196 23.84 -1.31 -7.07
C PRO A 196 23.42 0.16 -6.99
N THR A 197 24.15 1.06 -7.64
CA THR A 197 23.83 2.49 -7.65
C THR A 197 22.50 2.76 -8.38
N TYR A 198 22.24 2.04 -9.46
CA TYR A 198 21.02 2.17 -10.22
C TYR A 198 19.82 1.57 -9.49
N PHE A 199 19.99 0.39 -8.88
CA PHE A 199 19.00 -0.22 -7.99
C PHE A 199 18.60 0.72 -6.86
N HIS A 200 19.58 1.30 -6.14
CA HIS A 200 19.32 2.22 -5.05
C HIS A 200 18.48 3.41 -5.50
N LYS A 201 18.81 4.00 -6.67
CA LYS A 201 18.07 5.12 -7.25
C LYS A 201 16.64 4.72 -7.61
N LEU A 202 16.44 3.60 -8.32
CA LEU A 202 15.12 3.11 -8.71
C LEU A 202 14.28 2.69 -7.50
N PHE A 203 14.89 1.98 -6.54
CA PHE A 203 14.22 1.56 -5.32
C PHE A 203 13.74 2.78 -4.51
N THR A 204 14.60 3.78 -4.35
CA THR A 204 14.24 5.02 -3.64
C THR A 204 13.15 5.79 -4.38
N ALA A 205 13.17 5.82 -5.70
CA ALA A 205 12.11 6.41 -6.50
C ALA A 205 10.77 5.66 -6.32
N ALA A 206 10.80 4.32 -6.36
CA ALA A 206 9.61 3.47 -6.25
C ALA A 206 9.00 3.49 -4.83
N PHE A 207 9.81 3.43 -3.77
CA PHE A 207 9.34 3.27 -2.39
C PHE A 207 9.48 4.53 -1.53
N ARG A 208 10.05 5.61 -2.04
CA ARG A 208 10.35 6.87 -1.30
C ARG A 208 11.23 6.67 -0.06
N LYS A 209 11.87 5.51 0.02
CA LYS A 209 12.81 5.11 1.06
C LYS A 209 13.96 4.35 0.41
N THR A 210 15.17 4.55 0.92
CA THR A 210 16.29 3.71 0.50
C THR A 210 16.05 2.25 0.91
N PRO A 211 16.70 1.26 0.28
CA PRO A 211 16.57 -0.14 0.69
C PRO A 211 16.85 -0.37 2.18
N ALA A 212 17.86 0.32 2.73
CA ALA A 212 18.19 0.25 4.16
C ALA A 212 17.09 0.85 5.05
N GLN A 213 16.52 2.00 4.67
CA GLN A 213 15.40 2.60 5.39
C GLN A 213 14.15 1.72 5.31
N GLN A 214 13.93 1.07 4.17
CA GLN A 214 12.80 0.17 3.99
C GLN A 214 12.92 -1.08 4.86
N LEU A 215 14.11 -1.68 4.94
CA LEU A 215 14.39 -2.78 5.88
C LEU A 215 14.12 -2.36 7.32
N MET A 216 14.57 -1.17 7.73
CA MET A 216 14.32 -0.63 9.06
C MET A 216 12.83 -0.48 9.32
N THR A 217 12.07 0.04 8.36
CA THR A 217 10.60 0.15 8.45
C THR A 217 9.94 -1.22 8.64
N HIS A 218 10.36 -2.24 7.89
CA HIS A 218 9.85 -3.60 8.05
C HIS A 218 10.16 -4.19 9.43
N ARG A 219 11.37 -3.97 9.95
CA ARG A 219 11.76 -4.39 11.31
C ARG A 219 10.88 -3.74 12.40
N ILE A 220 10.61 -2.45 12.27
CA ILE A 220 9.72 -1.74 13.21
C ILE A 220 8.28 -2.26 13.12
N HIS A 221 7.77 -2.51 11.91
CA HIS A 221 6.41 -3.07 11.73
C HIS A 221 6.30 -4.48 12.35
N ALA A 222 7.29 -5.33 12.17
CA ALA A 222 7.34 -6.64 12.82
C ALA A 222 7.34 -6.51 14.35
N ALA A 223 8.11 -5.57 14.89
CA ALA A 223 8.14 -5.30 16.33
C ALA A 223 6.80 -4.80 16.87
N LEU A 224 6.10 -3.92 16.14
CA LEU A 224 4.76 -3.45 16.49
C LEU A 224 3.78 -4.64 16.62
N SER A 225 3.81 -5.57 15.67
CA SER A 225 2.98 -6.77 15.71
C SER A 225 3.29 -7.63 16.94
N LEU A 226 4.56 -7.95 17.19
CA LEU A 226 4.98 -8.77 18.33
C LEU A 226 4.67 -8.11 19.68
N LEU A 227 4.78 -6.79 19.78
CA LEU A 227 4.43 -6.05 20.99
C LEU A 227 2.93 -6.12 21.34
N MET A 228 2.08 -6.30 20.33
CA MET A 228 0.61 -6.40 20.49
C MET A 228 0.13 -7.82 20.78
N THR A 229 0.82 -8.84 20.25
CA THR A 229 0.38 -10.24 20.27
C THR A 229 1.09 -11.08 21.34
N ASP A 230 2.35 -10.77 21.64
CA ASP A 230 3.22 -11.62 22.45
C ASP A 230 3.69 -10.97 23.75
N ASP A 231 3.96 -11.82 24.76
CA ASP A 231 4.53 -11.42 26.05
C ASP A 231 6.07 -11.48 26.09
N LEU A 232 6.70 -11.57 24.95
CA LEU A 232 8.15 -11.70 24.82
C LEU A 232 8.89 -10.51 25.47
N PRO A 233 10.04 -10.74 26.09
CA PRO A 233 10.93 -9.68 26.54
C PRO A 233 11.29 -8.71 25.38
N ILE A 234 11.51 -7.44 25.69
CA ILE A 234 11.86 -6.43 24.68
C ILE A 234 13.17 -6.79 23.95
N SER A 235 14.11 -7.40 24.66
CA SER A 235 15.36 -7.92 24.07
C SER A 235 15.11 -9.04 23.07
N GLU A 236 14.18 -9.94 23.34
CA GLU A 236 13.82 -11.03 22.43
C GLU A 236 13.11 -10.48 21.18
N ILE A 237 12.20 -9.53 21.34
CA ILE A 237 11.57 -8.84 20.19
C ILE A 237 12.62 -8.14 19.33
N SER A 238 13.58 -7.44 19.97
CA SER A 238 14.70 -6.81 19.27
C SER A 238 15.46 -7.82 18.39
N ASN A 239 15.80 -8.97 18.94
CA ASN A 239 16.51 -10.04 18.24
C ASN A 239 15.69 -10.60 17.08
N ARG A 240 14.41 -10.94 17.32
CA ARG A 240 13.50 -11.49 16.29
C ARG A 240 13.24 -10.51 15.15
N CYS A 241 13.34 -9.21 15.41
CA CYS A 241 13.21 -8.18 14.39
C CYS A 241 14.55 -7.82 13.71
N GLY A 242 15.65 -8.50 14.05
CA GLY A 242 16.95 -8.33 13.39
C GLY A 242 17.73 -7.07 13.80
N PHE A 243 17.48 -6.55 15.00
CA PHE A 243 18.29 -5.46 15.54
C PHE A 243 19.55 -5.99 16.21
N SER A 244 20.67 -5.32 15.97
CA SER A 244 21.96 -5.71 16.55
C SER A 244 22.04 -5.58 18.07
N THR A 245 21.28 -4.65 18.64
CA THR A 245 21.19 -4.46 20.11
C THR A 245 19.80 -3.97 20.51
N PRO A 246 19.32 -4.35 21.72
CA PRO A 246 18.06 -3.83 22.27
C PRO A 246 18.05 -2.30 22.44
N ASN A 247 19.19 -1.68 22.73
CA ASN A 247 19.29 -0.21 22.88
C ASN A 247 19.06 0.48 21.53
N TYR A 248 19.67 -0.02 20.46
CA TYR A 248 19.47 0.52 19.12
C TYR A 248 18.03 0.30 18.65
N PHE A 249 17.44 -0.85 18.96
CA PHE A 249 16.00 -1.10 18.73
C PHE A 249 15.13 -0.06 19.45
N CYS A 250 15.31 0.13 20.75
CA CYS A 250 14.51 1.10 21.53
C CYS A 250 14.62 2.53 20.97
N TYR A 251 15.84 2.92 20.57
CA TYR A 251 16.09 4.22 19.95
C TYR A 251 15.31 4.36 18.64
N LYS A 252 15.49 3.43 17.71
CA LYS A 252 14.83 3.45 16.38
C LYS A 252 13.31 3.32 16.48
N PHE A 253 12.83 2.47 17.37
CA PHE A 253 11.40 2.33 17.62
C PHE A 253 10.76 3.63 18.11
N ARG A 254 11.44 4.33 19.03
CA ARG A 254 10.96 5.63 19.53
C ARG A 254 11.03 6.72 18.45
N GLU A 255 12.06 6.72 17.64
CA GLU A 255 12.20 7.64 16.51
C GLU A 255 11.01 7.51 15.54
N GLU A 256 10.61 6.27 15.20
CA GLU A 256 9.55 5.99 14.23
C GLU A 256 8.13 6.10 14.83
N THR A 257 7.94 5.78 16.10
CA THR A 257 6.59 5.67 16.73
C THR A 257 6.28 6.77 17.73
N GLY A 258 7.27 7.58 18.10
CA GLY A 258 7.17 8.59 19.16
C GLY A 258 7.16 8.02 20.59
N LYS A 259 7.18 6.69 20.77
CA LYS A 259 7.06 6.01 22.08
C LYS A 259 8.11 4.91 22.25
N SER A 260 8.46 4.61 23.50
CA SER A 260 9.29 3.42 23.74
C SER A 260 8.48 2.13 23.52
N PRO A 261 9.14 0.99 23.18
CA PRO A 261 8.48 -0.31 23.01
C PRO A 261 7.63 -0.70 24.24
N THR A 262 8.12 -0.47 25.42
CA THR A 262 7.43 -0.76 26.69
C THR A 262 6.17 0.10 26.88
N GLN A 263 6.26 1.39 26.57
CA GLN A 263 5.11 2.29 26.60
C GLN A 263 4.06 1.88 25.57
N TYR A 264 4.49 1.56 24.35
CA TYR A 264 3.61 1.11 23.29
C TYR A 264 2.84 -0.16 23.67
N ARG A 265 3.53 -1.18 24.21
CA ARG A 265 2.92 -2.41 24.72
C ARG A 265 1.87 -2.13 25.79
N LYS A 266 2.20 -1.30 26.77
CA LYS A 266 1.28 -0.97 27.87
C LYS A 266 0.00 -0.29 27.39
N GLU A 267 0.11 0.61 26.42
CA GLU A 267 -1.04 1.33 25.87
C GLU A 267 -1.90 0.43 24.96
N SER A 268 -1.27 -0.41 24.14
CA SER A 268 -1.99 -1.35 23.26
C SER A 268 -2.85 -2.34 24.04
N ARG A 269 -2.37 -2.77 25.23
CA ARG A 269 -3.11 -3.70 26.11
C ARG A 269 -4.24 -3.05 26.89
N LYS A 270 -4.16 -1.76 27.17
CA LYS A 270 -5.25 -1.01 27.83
C LYS A 270 -6.46 -0.79 26.90
N ARG A 271 -6.28 -0.97 25.59
CA ARG A 271 -7.34 -0.77 24.57
C ARG A 271 -8.07 -2.06 24.16
N LYS A 272 -7.64 -3.20 24.69
CA LYS A 272 -8.35 -4.49 24.62
C LYS A 272 -9.20 -4.66 25.88
#